data_db338542b66543c833d555f6bc8b3880
#
_entry.id   db338542b66543c833d555f6bc8b3880
#
_cell.length_a   1.000
_cell.length_b   1.000
_cell.length_c   1.000
_cell.angle_alpha   90.00
_cell.angle_beta   90.00
_cell.angle_gamma   90.00
#
_symmetry.space_group_name_H-M   'P 1'
#
loop_
_entity.id
_entity.type
_entity.pdbx_description
1 polymer ?
#
loop_
_entity_poly.entity_id
_entity_poly.type
_entity_poly.pdbx_seq_one_letter_code
_entity_poly.pdbx_strand_id
1 'polypeptide(L)'
;MAKKDKNQYKQAKEDTTPQPQETKELEAISKLPTDVQEKLKTIKVKLEKFQKRVLEKFDKYIVGIALMPPPKPEELQQLQQMQSPQAQPLPEAKPEDKDRIHVLVLVDDSDSRTMSKLELKDKLTAIVASIGTEVDPNITPQTLILSELWQNCFDGKYELLQLIALSAPIHDTGMLQAIKIAEVHKTMVLKKFEKYIVSYVLAGSLVQGKATPTSDIDVWIVIDDTDVKKMTRAELKDKLRAIIIGMGIEAGELTGIKNKINIQVYILTDFWDSLKEANPVIFTLLRDGVPFFDRGIFMPWKHLLKMGKIKPSAEAIDIFMGSGEQVIRRVQLKLNEIGMEDVYYALLTPSQAALMLYGVAPPSPKETGQLMRDIFVHKEKLLEEKFVKILERSVEIRKAIEHGEKKELTGKEIDELMGDGDKYLKRVKRLFTQIERIRDEKEMLNTYDTITTVIRDVLRLEGVEKIKDNEILDIVEDKLVSEGKMPSKFYRTIQELMKAKKDYDEKKLSKVEVEKMHQEAGALIKFLVEYMQRKRGREIERLKIRVKYGSKFGEVILLGSEAFIVHDIDNEDKEMSKAKINDDGSLGVLEKSSLEEMEKALAKMENPQRTSIKEPIFEDLRNIFGKGVEILMNY
;
A
#
# COMPACT_ATOMS: atom_id res chain seq x y z
N MET A 1 -28.32 -27.76 55.44
CA MET A 1 -29.41 -28.07 54.50
C MET A 1 -29.27 -27.06 53.36
N ALA A 2 -28.97 -27.34 52.10
CA ALA A 2 -28.90 -28.57 51.37
C ALA A 2 -27.81 -28.50 50.31
N LYS A 3 -26.94 -29.48 50.27
CA LYS A 3 -26.17 -29.86 49.07
C LYS A 3 -27.16 -30.62 48.17
N LYS A 4 -27.48 -30.09 47.00
CA LYS A 4 -27.98 -30.81 45.79
C LYS A 4 -28.25 -29.74 44.75
N ASP A 5 -27.43 -29.76 43.70
CA ASP A 5 -27.73 -29.69 42.29
C ASP A 5 -26.51 -29.22 41.50
N LYS A 6 -25.48 -30.05 41.53
CA LYS A 6 -24.34 -29.98 40.62
C LYS A 6 -24.28 -31.26 39.76
N ASN A 7 -25.35 -31.61 39.07
CA ASN A 7 -25.29 -32.78 38.16
C ASN A 7 -26.40 -32.81 37.07
N GLN A 8 -26.77 -31.65 36.54
CA GLN A 8 -27.71 -31.60 35.39
C GLN A 8 -27.19 -30.91 34.13
N TYR A 9 -25.86 -30.65 34.04
CA TYR A 9 -25.24 -30.12 32.80
C TYR A 9 -24.23 -31.09 32.17
N LYS A 10 -24.57 -32.39 32.15
CA LYS A 10 -23.84 -33.38 31.36
C LYS A 10 -24.80 -34.37 30.76
N GLN A 11 -25.54 -33.96 29.76
CA GLN A 11 -26.17 -34.79 28.70
C GLN A 11 -27.05 -33.89 27.83
N ALA A 12 -26.45 -32.91 27.13
CA ALA A 12 -27.03 -32.44 25.87
C ALA A 12 -26.51 -33.38 24.80
N LYS A 13 -27.37 -34.30 24.39
CA LYS A 13 -27.22 -35.10 23.17
C LYS A 13 -27.01 -34.15 22.01
N GLU A 14 -26.08 -34.51 21.13
CA GLU A 14 -25.97 -34.04 19.76
C GLU A 14 -27.32 -34.21 19.06
N ASP A 15 -28.17 -33.21 19.11
CA ASP A 15 -29.27 -33.06 18.17
C ASP A 15 -28.67 -32.49 16.87
N THR A 16 -28.28 -33.40 15.98
CA THR A 16 -28.00 -33.15 14.58
C THR A 16 -29.29 -32.84 13.84
N THR A 17 -29.87 -31.68 14.09
CA THR A 17 -30.82 -31.07 13.17
C THR A 17 -30.03 -30.36 12.10
N PRO A 18 -30.15 -30.76 10.82
CA PRO A 18 -29.42 -30.12 9.73
C PRO A 18 -29.76 -28.63 9.69
N GLN A 19 -28.72 -27.77 9.54
CA GLN A 19 -28.94 -26.33 9.42
C GLN A 19 -29.79 -26.03 8.16
N PRO A 20 -30.60 -24.96 8.12
CA PRO A 20 -31.49 -24.64 7.00
C PRO A 20 -30.82 -24.53 5.62
N GLN A 21 -29.52 -24.35 5.57
CA GLN A 21 -28.74 -24.38 4.33
C GLN A 21 -28.42 -25.79 3.85
N GLU A 22 -28.06 -26.71 4.74
CA GLU A 22 -27.81 -28.13 4.40
C GLU A 22 -29.09 -28.81 3.84
N THR A 23 -30.27 -28.44 4.33
CA THR A 23 -31.56 -28.95 3.80
C THR A 23 -31.82 -28.42 2.39
N LYS A 24 -31.54 -27.17 2.07
CA LYS A 24 -31.71 -26.63 0.71
C LYS A 24 -30.69 -27.18 -0.29
N GLU A 25 -29.47 -27.41 0.12
CA GLU A 25 -28.44 -28.06 -0.70
C GLU A 25 -28.77 -29.54 -0.96
N LEU A 26 -29.24 -30.27 0.05
CA LEU A 26 -29.67 -31.64 -0.10
C LEU A 26 -30.89 -31.77 -1.03
N GLU A 27 -31.85 -30.83 -0.96
CA GLU A 27 -33.00 -30.77 -1.88
C GLU A 27 -32.56 -30.41 -3.32
N ALA A 28 -31.58 -29.55 -3.51
CA ALA A 28 -31.05 -29.21 -4.82
C ALA A 28 -30.30 -30.41 -5.44
N ILE A 29 -29.50 -31.12 -4.64
CA ILE A 29 -28.74 -32.29 -5.07
C ILE A 29 -29.71 -33.46 -5.42
N SER A 30 -30.81 -33.62 -4.68
CA SER A 30 -31.78 -34.68 -4.94
C SER A 30 -32.53 -34.57 -6.27
N LYS A 31 -32.50 -33.38 -6.89
CA LYS A 31 -33.12 -33.10 -8.21
C LYS A 31 -32.20 -33.39 -9.39
N LEU A 32 -30.92 -33.72 -9.14
CA LEU A 32 -29.94 -34.01 -10.18
C LEU A 32 -30.00 -35.49 -10.61
N PRO A 33 -29.54 -35.85 -11.83
CA PRO A 33 -29.40 -37.23 -12.27
C PRO A 33 -28.54 -38.05 -11.32
N THR A 34 -28.86 -39.32 -11.16
CA THR A 34 -28.20 -40.24 -10.18
C THR A 34 -26.70 -40.34 -10.37
N ASP A 35 -26.22 -40.39 -11.62
CA ASP A 35 -24.76 -40.42 -11.92
C ASP A 35 -24.06 -39.13 -11.48
N VAL A 36 -24.72 -37.97 -11.53
CA VAL A 36 -24.16 -36.69 -11.06
C VAL A 36 -24.11 -36.66 -9.54
N GLN A 37 -25.13 -37.22 -8.86
CA GLN A 37 -25.14 -37.33 -7.40
C GLN A 37 -24.01 -38.23 -6.88
N GLU A 38 -23.73 -39.36 -7.53
CA GLU A 38 -22.63 -40.25 -7.15
C GLU A 38 -21.25 -39.60 -7.37
N LYS A 39 -21.07 -38.92 -8.50
CA LYS A 39 -19.85 -38.13 -8.76
C LYS A 39 -19.65 -37.05 -7.71
N LEU A 40 -20.67 -36.28 -7.35
CA LEU A 40 -20.59 -35.23 -6.32
C LEU A 40 -20.24 -35.82 -4.95
N LYS A 41 -20.82 -36.95 -4.55
CA LYS A 41 -20.47 -37.65 -3.31
C LYS A 41 -19.02 -38.09 -3.29
N THR A 42 -18.55 -38.66 -4.39
CA THR A 42 -17.17 -39.11 -4.52
C THR A 42 -16.18 -37.93 -4.41
N ILE A 43 -16.47 -36.80 -5.09
CA ILE A 43 -15.68 -35.57 -5.02
C ILE A 43 -15.66 -35.03 -3.58
N LYS A 44 -16.81 -35.00 -2.90
CA LYS A 44 -16.93 -34.54 -1.52
C LYS A 44 -16.02 -35.32 -0.57
N VAL A 45 -16.04 -36.65 -0.64
CA VAL A 45 -15.20 -37.54 0.18
C VAL A 45 -13.70 -37.28 -0.08
N LYS A 46 -13.31 -37.09 -1.36
CA LYS A 46 -11.91 -36.76 -1.71
C LYS A 46 -11.49 -35.40 -1.15
N LEU A 47 -12.37 -34.40 -1.25
CA LEU A 47 -12.13 -33.04 -0.73
C LEU A 47 -12.05 -33.02 0.80
N GLU A 48 -12.87 -33.76 1.51
CA GLU A 48 -12.80 -33.91 2.97
C GLU A 48 -11.48 -34.56 3.42
N LYS A 49 -10.99 -35.57 2.70
CA LYS A 49 -9.68 -36.16 2.96
C LYS A 49 -8.54 -35.17 2.71
N PHE A 50 -8.62 -34.42 1.61
CA PHE A 50 -7.64 -33.39 1.28
C PHE A 50 -7.63 -32.30 2.35
N GLN A 51 -8.78 -31.74 2.70
CA GLN A 51 -8.95 -30.76 3.76
C GLN A 51 -8.31 -31.23 5.06
N LYS A 52 -8.63 -32.45 5.52
CA LYS A 52 -8.11 -33.00 6.77
C LYS A 52 -6.59 -33.04 6.78
N ARG A 53 -5.96 -33.54 5.70
CA ARG A 53 -4.50 -33.62 5.61
C ARG A 53 -3.80 -32.25 5.53
N VAL A 54 -4.43 -31.28 4.86
CA VAL A 54 -3.91 -29.91 4.80
C VAL A 54 -3.98 -29.25 6.17
N LEU A 55 -5.11 -29.38 6.87
CA LEU A 55 -5.31 -28.82 8.21
C LEU A 55 -4.39 -29.51 9.25
N GLU A 56 -4.19 -30.82 9.19
CA GLU A 56 -3.25 -31.52 10.09
C GLU A 56 -1.83 -30.92 10.04
N LYS A 57 -1.40 -30.39 8.88
CA LYS A 57 -0.06 -29.76 8.72
C LYS A 57 -0.04 -28.26 8.95
N PHE A 58 -1.13 -27.56 8.62
CA PHE A 58 -1.13 -26.09 8.50
C PHE A 58 -2.37 -25.41 9.09
N ASP A 59 -3.12 -26.04 10.00
CA ASP A 59 -4.38 -25.53 10.56
C ASP A 59 -4.31 -24.06 10.95
N LYS A 60 -3.24 -23.66 11.63
CA LYS A 60 -3.05 -22.29 12.12
C LYS A 60 -2.95 -21.24 11.01
N TYR A 61 -2.55 -21.63 9.79
CA TYR A 61 -2.27 -20.70 8.70
C TYR A 61 -3.30 -20.76 7.57
N ILE A 62 -4.12 -21.80 7.53
CA ILE A 62 -5.14 -21.97 6.49
C ILE A 62 -6.36 -21.12 6.85
N VAL A 63 -6.63 -20.08 6.06
CA VAL A 63 -7.82 -19.23 6.21
C VAL A 63 -9.01 -19.71 5.40
N GLY A 64 -8.76 -20.49 4.34
CA GLY A 64 -9.85 -21.08 3.56
C GLY A 64 -9.39 -22.11 2.55
N ILE A 65 -10.26 -23.09 2.31
CA ILE A 65 -10.14 -24.07 1.23
C ILE A 65 -11.45 -24.07 0.46
N ALA A 66 -11.39 -23.89 -0.85
CA ALA A 66 -12.58 -23.81 -1.68
C ALA A 66 -12.42 -24.60 -2.98
N LEU A 67 -13.51 -25.21 -3.41
CA LEU A 67 -13.63 -25.81 -4.74
C LEU A 67 -13.87 -24.70 -5.75
N MET A 68 -12.99 -24.59 -6.72
CA MET A 68 -13.09 -23.60 -7.79
C MET A 68 -13.96 -24.11 -8.94
N PRO A 69 -14.70 -23.22 -9.61
CA PRO A 69 -15.35 -23.60 -10.86
C PRO A 69 -14.31 -24.02 -11.90
N PRO A 70 -14.66 -24.92 -12.83
CA PRO A 70 -13.75 -25.27 -13.91
C PRO A 70 -13.40 -24.02 -14.73
N PRO A 71 -12.10 -23.79 -15.00
CA PRO A 71 -11.67 -22.60 -15.70
C PRO A 71 -12.21 -22.57 -17.13
N LYS A 72 -12.71 -21.43 -17.57
CA LYS A 72 -13.09 -21.24 -18.96
C LYS A 72 -11.84 -21.19 -19.84
N PRO A 73 -11.91 -21.69 -21.08
CA PRO A 73 -10.76 -21.68 -22.00
C PRO A 73 -10.12 -20.30 -22.19
N GLU A 74 -10.93 -19.24 -22.18
CA GLU A 74 -10.48 -17.84 -22.31
C GLU A 74 -9.73 -17.35 -21.07
N GLU A 75 -10.13 -17.78 -19.88
CA GLU A 75 -9.50 -17.43 -18.62
C GLU A 75 -8.13 -18.14 -18.44
N LEU A 76 -8.01 -19.37 -18.93
CA LEU A 76 -6.74 -20.10 -18.97
C LEU A 76 -5.70 -19.40 -19.83
N GLN A 77 -6.09 -18.84 -20.97
CA GLN A 77 -5.20 -18.09 -21.86
C GLN A 77 -4.73 -16.78 -21.21
N GLN A 78 -5.61 -16.06 -20.51
CA GLN A 78 -5.26 -14.82 -19.81
C GLN A 78 -4.34 -15.07 -18.61
N LEU A 79 -4.60 -16.10 -17.81
CA LEU A 79 -3.74 -16.48 -16.67
C LEU A 79 -2.33 -16.90 -17.11
N GLN A 80 -2.19 -17.53 -18.27
CA GLN A 80 -0.89 -17.89 -18.84
C GLN A 80 -0.12 -16.70 -19.40
N GLN A 81 -0.80 -15.76 -20.06
CA GLN A 81 -0.19 -14.52 -20.53
C GLN A 81 0.32 -13.65 -19.37
N MET A 82 -0.33 -13.72 -18.20
CA MET A 82 0.13 -13.03 -17.00
C MET A 82 1.37 -13.67 -16.35
N GLN A 83 1.56 -14.98 -16.50
CA GLN A 83 2.70 -15.71 -15.90
C GLN A 83 3.95 -15.73 -16.79
N SER A 84 3.79 -15.60 -18.10
CA SER A 84 4.92 -15.55 -19.05
C SER A 84 4.50 -14.91 -20.38
N PRO A 85 4.93 -13.69 -20.70
CA PRO A 85 4.59 -13.01 -21.95
C PRO A 85 5.04 -13.73 -23.23
N GLN A 86 5.86 -14.78 -23.10
CA GLN A 86 6.40 -15.57 -24.23
C GLN A 86 5.83 -16.99 -24.34
N ALA A 87 4.80 -17.33 -23.58
CA ALA A 87 4.22 -18.67 -23.65
C ALA A 87 3.44 -18.87 -24.97
N GLN A 88 3.77 -19.91 -25.69
CA GLN A 88 3.04 -20.32 -26.91
C GLN A 88 1.59 -20.69 -26.57
N PRO A 89 0.61 -20.43 -27.46
CA PRO A 89 -0.78 -20.81 -27.21
C PRO A 89 -0.88 -22.33 -27.00
N LEU A 90 -1.59 -22.71 -25.94
CA LEU A 90 -1.83 -24.12 -25.61
C LEU A 90 -2.64 -24.82 -26.70
N PRO A 91 -2.36 -26.10 -26.95
CA PRO A 91 -3.24 -26.95 -27.72
C PRO A 91 -4.60 -27.07 -27.02
N GLU A 92 -5.68 -27.19 -27.83
CA GLU A 92 -7.06 -27.35 -27.36
C GLU A 92 -7.14 -28.35 -26.19
N ALA A 93 -7.93 -27.98 -25.16
CA ALA A 93 -8.08 -28.73 -23.92
C ALA A 93 -8.30 -30.23 -24.20
N LYS A 94 -7.36 -31.04 -23.76
CA LYS A 94 -7.45 -32.51 -23.90
C LYS A 94 -8.67 -33.00 -23.11
N PRO A 95 -9.33 -34.08 -23.55
CA PRO A 95 -10.45 -34.68 -22.85
C PRO A 95 -10.18 -35.04 -21.37
N GLU A 96 -8.90 -35.24 -21.04
CA GLU A 96 -8.41 -35.55 -19.69
C GLU A 96 -8.51 -34.38 -18.69
N ASP A 97 -8.68 -33.14 -19.14
CA ASP A 97 -8.82 -31.96 -18.27
C ASP A 97 -10.23 -31.82 -17.68
N LYS A 98 -11.21 -32.54 -18.17
CA LYS A 98 -12.60 -32.45 -17.71
C LYS A 98 -12.85 -33.05 -16.32
N ASP A 99 -11.98 -33.93 -15.84
CA ASP A 99 -12.12 -34.61 -14.54
C ASP A 99 -11.21 -33.99 -13.46
N ARG A 100 -10.49 -32.90 -13.74
CA ARG A 100 -9.65 -32.21 -12.76
C ARG A 100 -10.47 -31.44 -11.75
N ILE A 101 -10.11 -31.58 -10.48
CA ILE A 101 -10.72 -30.91 -9.34
C ILE A 101 -9.82 -29.74 -8.93
N HIS A 102 -10.20 -28.52 -9.29
CA HIS A 102 -9.45 -27.32 -8.93
C HIS A 102 -9.81 -26.88 -7.51
N VAL A 103 -8.82 -26.83 -6.63
CA VAL A 103 -9.00 -26.44 -5.22
C VAL A 103 -8.12 -25.25 -4.89
N LEU A 104 -8.73 -24.17 -4.42
CA LEU A 104 -8.01 -23.04 -3.86
C LEU A 104 -7.67 -23.29 -2.40
N VAL A 105 -6.43 -23.06 -2.01
CA VAL A 105 -5.98 -23.07 -0.61
C VAL A 105 -5.46 -21.66 -0.29
N LEU A 106 -6.20 -20.91 0.51
CA LEU A 106 -5.86 -19.56 0.94
C LEU A 106 -5.12 -19.61 2.27
N VAL A 107 -3.94 -19.01 2.32
CA VAL A 107 -3.03 -19.07 3.45
C VAL A 107 -2.75 -17.66 4.00
N ASP A 108 -2.82 -17.50 5.31
CA ASP A 108 -2.38 -16.29 6.01
C ASP A 108 -0.85 -16.29 6.14
N ASP A 109 -0.20 -15.29 5.57
CA ASP A 109 1.25 -15.07 5.59
C ASP A 109 1.67 -13.90 6.50
N SER A 110 0.77 -13.38 7.34
CA SER A 110 1.00 -12.19 8.17
C SER A 110 2.14 -12.37 9.18
N ASP A 111 2.35 -13.58 9.69
CA ASP A 111 3.38 -13.92 10.68
C ASP A 111 4.75 -14.30 10.06
N SER A 112 4.87 -14.36 8.73
CA SER A 112 6.09 -14.75 8.05
C SER A 112 7.14 -13.64 8.07
N ARG A 113 8.04 -13.68 9.06
CA ARG A 113 9.13 -12.70 9.23
C ARG A 113 10.50 -13.18 8.76
N THR A 114 10.67 -14.49 8.59
CA THR A 114 11.99 -15.11 8.37
C THR A 114 12.25 -15.54 6.94
N MET A 115 11.23 -15.57 6.10
CA MET A 115 11.28 -16.08 4.74
C MET A 115 10.67 -15.06 3.76
N SER A 116 11.20 -14.98 2.54
CA SER A 116 10.58 -14.15 1.50
C SER A 116 9.20 -14.71 1.14
N LYS A 117 8.26 -13.82 0.77
CA LYS A 117 6.90 -14.23 0.39
C LYS A 117 6.87 -15.21 -0.79
N LEU A 118 7.78 -15.02 -1.74
CA LEU A 118 7.91 -15.92 -2.89
C LEU A 118 8.37 -17.31 -2.46
N GLU A 119 9.41 -17.39 -1.65
CA GLU A 119 9.93 -18.66 -1.14
C GLU A 119 8.92 -19.41 -0.27
N LEU A 120 8.16 -18.67 0.56
CA LEU A 120 7.06 -19.23 1.35
C LEU A 120 5.98 -19.82 0.45
N LYS A 121 5.55 -19.08 -0.58
CA LYS A 121 4.55 -19.53 -1.54
C LYS A 121 5.01 -20.78 -2.28
N ASP A 122 6.25 -20.80 -2.78
CA ASP A 122 6.78 -21.94 -3.53
C ASP A 122 6.85 -23.20 -2.66
N LYS A 123 7.31 -23.08 -1.42
CA LYS A 123 7.35 -24.20 -0.47
C LYS A 123 5.94 -24.71 -0.12
N LEU A 124 5.01 -23.80 0.17
CA LEU A 124 3.62 -24.17 0.46
C LEU A 124 2.97 -24.82 -0.75
N THR A 125 3.15 -24.28 -1.93
CA THR A 125 2.62 -24.84 -3.18
C THR A 125 3.13 -26.26 -3.42
N ALA A 126 4.43 -26.51 -3.24
CA ALA A 126 5.00 -27.85 -3.40
C ALA A 126 4.40 -28.84 -2.39
N ILE A 127 4.26 -28.45 -1.12
CA ILE A 127 3.73 -29.34 -0.08
C ILE A 127 2.23 -29.60 -0.30
N VAL A 128 1.45 -28.57 -0.62
CA VAL A 128 0.01 -28.71 -0.86
C VAL A 128 -0.25 -29.52 -2.13
N ALA A 129 0.55 -29.34 -3.18
CA ALA A 129 0.49 -30.14 -4.39
C ALA A 129 0.80 -31.63 -4.11
N SER A 130 1.83 -31.92 -3.29
CA SER A 130 2.12 -33.29 -2.85
C SER A 130 0.93 -33.93 -2.12
N ILE A 131 0.32 -33.19 -1.18
CA ILE A 131 -0.87 -33.66 -0.46
C ILE A 131 -2.03 -33.93 -1.44
N GLY A 132 -2.23 -33.05 -2.42
CA GLY A 132 -3.26 -33.26 -3.46
C GLY A 132 -3.06 -34.55 -4.22
N THR A 133 -1.86 -34.77 -4.75
CA THR A 133 -1.49 -35.97 -5.51
C THR A 133 -1.60 -37.24 -4.67
N GLU A 134 -1.24 -37.21 -3.37
CA GLU A 134 -1.37 -38.34 -2.45
C GLU A 134 -2.84 -38.73 -2.18
N VAL A 135 -3.77 -37.77 -2.22
CA VAL A 135 -5.20 -38.03 -2.01
C VAL A 135 -5.85 -38.50 -3.30
N ASP A 136 -5.64 -37.78 -4.38
CA ASP A 136 -6.14 -38.12 -5.72
C ASP A 136 -5.34 -37.35 -6.79
N PRO A 137 -4.84 -38.02 -7.85
CA PRO A 137 -4.09 -37.37 -8.93
C PRO A 137 -4.87 -36.28 -9.69
N ASN A 138 -6.20 -36.32 -9.61
CA ASN A 138 -7.06 -35.32 -10.27
C ASN A 138 -7.24 -34.06 -9.45
N ILE A 139 -6.83 -34.02 -8.19
CA ILE A 139 -6.86 -32.80 -7.37
C ILE A 139 -5.71 -31.91 -7.79
N THR A 140 -6.05 -30.71 -8.28
CA THR A 140 -5.09 -29.67 -8.66
C THR A 140 -5.23 -28.51 -7.69
N PRO A 141 -4.47 -28.49 -6.58
CA PRO A 141 -4.53 -27.42 -5.61
C PRO A 141 -3.77 -26.21 -6.11
N GLN A 142 -4.33 -25.03 -5.92
CA GLN A 142 -3.71 -23.73 -6.12
C GLN A 142 -3.52 -23.06 -4.77
N THR A 143 -2.29 -22.78 -4.39
CA THR A 143 -1.98 -22.09 -3.14
C THR A 143 -1.89 -20.59 -3.41
N LEU A 144 -2.66 -19.83 -2.67
CA LEU A 144 -2.68 -18.37 -2.71
C LEU A 144 -2.37 -17.83 -1.30
N ILE A 145 -1.40 -16.96 -1.18
CA ILE A 145 -1.14 -16.26 0.08
C ILE A 145 -1.97 -14.98 0.16
N LEU A 146 -2.41 -14.62 1.35
CA LEU A 146 -3.33 -13.50 1.56
C LEU A 146 -2.73 -12.17 1.09
N SER A 147 -1.43 -11.96 1.32
CA SER A 147 -0.75 -10.75 0.84
C SER A 147 -0.70 -10.64 -0.68
N GLU A 148 -0.66 -11.75 -1.41
CA GLU A 148 -0.73 -11.74 -2.89
C GLU A 148 -2.13 -11.41 -3.38
N LEU A 149 -3.16 -11.94 -2.72
CA LEU A 149 -4.56 -11.57 -3.01
C LEU A 149 -4.76 -10.07 -2.86
N TRP A 150 -4.28 -9.49 -1.76
CA TRP A 150 -4.37 -8.04 -1.54
C TRP A 150 -3.51 -7.24 -2.52
N GLN A 151 -2.33 -7.74 -2.90
CA GLN A 151 -1.50 -7.09 -3.90
C GLN A 151 -2.20 -7.02 -5.26
N ASN A 152 -2.88 -8.07 -5.69
CA ASN A 152 -3.68 -8.02 -6.91
C ASN A 152 -4.77 -6.93 -6.84
N CYS A 153 -5.43 -6.78 -5.69
CA CYS A 153 -6.40 -5.71 -5.49
C CYS A 153 -5.76 -4.32 -5.57
N PHE A 154 -4.54 -4.15 -5.01
CA PHE A 154 -3.78 -2.90 -5.11
C PHE A 154 -3.35 -2.58 -6.54
N ASP A 155 -3.11 -3.60 -7.34
CA ASP A 155 -2.77 -3.49 -8.77
C ASP A 155 -4.01 -3.33 -9.67
N GLY A 156 -5.21 -3.24 -9.08
CA GLY A 156 -6.47 -3.11 -9.80
C GLY A 156 -6.95 -4.40 -10.49
N LYS A 157 -6.42 -5.56 -10.10
CA LYS A 157 -6.76 -6.88 -10.65
C LYS A 157 -7.72 -7.59 -9.70
N TYR A 158 -8.98 -7.61 -10.07
CA TYR A 158 -10.07 -8.12 -9.21
C TYR A 158 -10.58 -9.51 -9.60
N GLU A 159 -10.01 -10.14 -10.62
CA GLU A 159 -10.43 -11.43 -11.17
C GLU A 159 -10.38 -12.54 -10.11
N LEU A 160 -9.35 -12.55 -9.27
CA LEU A 160 -9.22 -13.53 -8.19
C LEU A 160 -10.33 -13.40 -7.14
N LEU A 161 -10.80 -12.19 -6.83
CA LEU A 161 -11.93 -11.98 -5.93
C LEU A 161 -13.21 -12.56 -6.52
N GLN A 162 -13.44 -12.35 -7.81
CA GLN A 162 -14.60 -12.90 -8.52
C GLN A 162 -14.57 -14.42 -8.53
N LEU A 163 -13.41 -15.01 -8.79
CA LEU A 163 -13.22 -16.46 -8.74
C LEU A 163 -13.50 -17.02 -7.33
N ILE A 164 -13.00 -16.37 -6.28
CA ILE A 164 -13.27 -16.75 -4.89
C ILE A 164 -14.76 -16.64 -4.59
N ALA A 165 -15.43 -15.57 -5.04
CA ALA A 165 -16.87 -15.39 -4.83
C ALA A 165 -17.72 -16.48 -5.51
N LEU A 166 -17.26 -17.03 -6.63
CA LEU A 166 -17.92 -18.13 -7.36
C LEU A 166 -17.57 -19.51 -6.79
N SER A 167 -16.55 -19.61 -5.94
CA SER A 167 -16.09 -20.88 -5.37
C SER A 167 -17.07 -21.45 -4.33
N ALA A 168 -16.98 -22.76 -4.11
CA ALA A 168 -17.70 -23.43 -3.04
C ALA A 168 -16.74 -23.68 -1.85
N PRO A 169 -16.97 -23.07 -0.67
CA PRO A 169 -16.09 -23.24 0.47
C PRO A 169 -16.17 -24.67 1.02
N ILE A 170 -15.02 -25.28 1.26
CA ILE A 170 -14.86 -26.59 1.90
C ILE A 170 -14.46 -26.39 3.36
N HIS A 171 -13.57 -25.45 3.59
CA HIS A 171 -13.14 -24.96 4.90
C HIS A 171 -13.02 -23.45 4.85
N ASP A 172 -13.54 -22.75 5.86
CA ASP A 172 -13.48 -21.29 5.93
C ASP A 172 -13.45 -20.81 7.38
N THR A 173 -12.47 -20.00 7.69
CA THR A 173 -12.39 -19.30 8.98
C THR A 173 -13.22 -18.01 9.01
N GLY A 174 -13.98 -17.72 7.96
CA GLY A 174 -14.81 -16.54 7.76
C GLY A 174 -14.32 -15.62 6.61
N MET A 175 -13.15 -15.89 6.04
CA MET A 175 -12.55 -15.08 5.00
C MET A 175 -13.22 -15.25 3.64
N LEU A 176 -13.42 -16.49 3.21
CA LEU A 176 -14.03 -16.78 1.90
C LEU A 176 -15.46 -16.28 1.82
N GLN A 177 -16.25 -16.50 2.87
CA GLN A 177 -17.63 -16.01 2.96
C GLN A 177 -17.66 -14.49 2.96
N ALA A 178 -16.77 -13.83 3.67
CA ALA A 178 -16.69 -12.38 3.70
C ALA A 178 -16.29 -11.78 2.33
N ILE A 179 -15.35 -12.38 1.62
CA ILE A 179 -15.01 -11.98 0.25
C ILE A 179 -16.22 -12.19 -0.68
N LYS A 180 -16.90 -13.32 -0.57
CA LYS A 180 -18.07 -13.64 -1.40
C LYS A 180 -19.19 -12.63 -1.26
N ILE A 181 -19.63 -12.35 -0.03
CA ILE A 181 -20.72 -11.40 0.19
C ILE A 181 -20.31 -9.96 -0.19
N ALA A 182 -19.05 -9.56 0.09
CA ALA A 182 -18.55 -8.25 -0.30
C ALA A 182 -18.49 -8.09 -1.83
N GLU A 183 -18.11 -9.14 -2.56
CA GLU A 183 -18.04 -9.13 -4.03
C GLU A 183 -19.45 -9.08 -4.64
N VAL A 184 -20.40 -9.83 -4.10
CA VAL A 184 -21.82 -9.78 -4.52
C VAL A 184 -22.39 -8.39 -4.26
N HIS A 185 -22.22 -7.85 -3.05
CA HIS A 185 -22.67 -6.51 -2.71
C HIS A 185 -22.03 -5.44 -3.62
N LYS A 186 -20.71 -5.50 -3.82
CA LYS A 186 -19.99 -4.60 -4.75
C LYS A 186 -20.59 -4.64 -6.14
N THR A 187 -20.83 -5.84 -6.66
CA THR A 187 -21.40 -6.03 -8.01
C THR A 187 -22.80 -5.41 -8.12
N MET A 188 -23.64 -5.58 -7.10
CA MET A 188 -24.98 -4.96 -7.04
C MET A 188 -24.87 -3.43 -7.03
N VAL A 189 -23.97 -2.88 -6.19
CA VAL A 189 -23.76 -1.43 -6.06
C VAL A 189 -23.22 -0.84 -7.37
N LEU A 190 -22.23 -1.47 -8.00
CA LEU A 190 -21.67 -1.01 -9.27
C LEU A 190 -22.67 -1.11 -10.41
N LYS A 191 -23.43 -2.20 -10.52
CA LYS A 191 -24.48 -2.35 -11.55
C LYS A 191 -25.48 -1.20 -11.53
N LYS A 192 -25.78 -0.64 -10.36
CA LYS A 192 -26.77 0.45 -10.22
C LYS A 192 -26.15 1.83 -10.19
N PHE A 193 -24.95 1.99 -9.63
CA PHE A 193 -24.35 3.27 -9.31
C PHE A 193 -22.91 3.44 -9.83
N GLU A 194 -22.46 2.63 -10.78
CA GLU A 194 -21.06 2.63 -11.29
C GLU A 194 -20.56 4.06 -11.56
N LYS A 195 -21.41 4.88 -12.20
CA LYS A 195 -21.05 6.26 -12.56
C LYS A 195 -20.64 7.11 -11.35
N TYR A 196 -21.19 6.84 -10.16
CA TYR A 196 -20.98 7.64 -8.96
C TYR A 196 -20.01 7.01 -7.97
N ILE A 197 -19.75 5.70 -8.07
CA ILE A 197 -18.84 5.02 -7.14
C ILE A 197 -17.39 5.30 -7.55
N VAL A 198 -16.65 5.91 -6.64
CA VAL A 198 -15.21 6.18 -6.80
C VAL A 198 -14.39 5.00 -6.34
N SER A 199 -14.69 4.49 -5.14
CA SER A 199 -13.98 3.36 -4.57
C SER A 199 -14.90 2.53 -3.68
N TYR A 200 -14.67 1.22 -3.68
CA TYR A 200 -15.26 0.26 -2.77
C TYR A 200 -14.13 -0.46 -2.05
N VAL A 201 -14.01 -0.25 -0.75
CA VAL A 201 -12.84 -0.65 0.04
C VAL A 201 -13.26 -1.53 1.19
N LEU A 202 -12.62 -2.67 1.34
CA LEU A 202 -12.70 -3.50 2.55
C LEU A 202 -11.71 -2.99 3.60
N ALA A 203 -12.12 -3.07 4.86
CA ALA A 203 -11.31 -2.70 6.01
C ALA A 203 -11.53 -3.64 7.21
N GLY A 204 -10.98 -3.30 8.35
CA GLY A 204 -11.20 -4.00 9.60
C GLY A 204 -10.43 -5.33 9.73
N SER A 205 -10.97 -6.23 10.55
CA SER A 205 -10.30 -7.50 10.92
C SER A 205 -10.09 -8.42 9.72
N LEU A 206 -10.95 -8.33 8.71
CA LEU A 206 -10.86 -9.15 7.50
C LEU A 206 -9.53 -8.92 6.75
N VAL A 207 -9.20 -7.67 6.47
CA VAL A 207 -7.96 -7.34 5.72
C VAL A 207 -6.70 -7.59 6.53
N GLN A 208 -6.81 -7.69 7.86
CA GLN A 208 -5.72 -8.02 8.77
C GLN A 208 -5.52 -9.54 8.97
N GLY A 209 -6.29 -10.39 8.28
CA GLY A 209 -6.23 -11.84 8.48
C GLY A 209 -6.81 -12.33 9.83
N LYS A 210 -7.51 -11.45 10.57
CA LYS A 210 -8.05 -11.74 11.92
C LYS A 210 -9.57 -11.96 11.91
N ALA A 211 -10.13 -12.23 10.74
CA ALA A 211 -11.56 -12.51 10.62
C ALA A 211 -11.94 -13.82 11.32
N THR A 212 -13.09 -13.81 11.93
CA THR A 212 -13.75 -15.00 12.50
C THR A 212 -15.07 -15.23 11.77
N PRO A 213 -15.66 -16.41 11.86
CA PRO A 213 -16.97 -16.69 11.23
C PRO A 213 -18.10 -15.75 11.67
N THR A 214 -17.92 -15.03 12.78
CA THR A 214 -18.90 -14.08 13.33
C THR A 214 -18.47 -12.61 13.20
N SER A 215 -17.32 -12.33 12.59
CA SER A 215 -16.83 -10.96 12.40
C SER A 215 -17.73 -10.18 11.46
N ASP A 216 -17.97 -8.90 11.78
CA ASP A 216 -18.58 -7.96 10.85
C ASP A 216 -17.64 -7.67 9.68
N ILE A 217 -18.22 -7.36 8.53
CA ILE A 217 -17.50 -7.06 7.31
C ILE A 217 -17.55 -5.56 7.09
N ASP A 218 -16.45 -4.87 7.37
CA ASP A 218 -16.37 -3.42 7.24
C ASP A 218 -16.13 -3.01 5.77
N VAL A 219 -17.10 -2.32 5.21
CA VAL A 219 -17.09 -1.84 3.83
C VAL A 219 -17.18 -0.32 3.80
N TRP A 220 -16.28 0.29 3.05
CA TRP A 220 -16.22 1.72 2.83
C TRP A 220 -16.46 2.04 1.36
N ILE A 221 -17.42 2.92 1.11
CA ILE A 221 -17.79 3.31 -0.25
C ILE A 221 -17.65 4.81 -0.38
N VAL A 222 -16.81 5.24 -1.33
CA VAL A 222 -16.61 6.65 -1.66
C VAL A 222 -17.40 6.98 -2.92
N ILE A 223 -18.19 8.04 -2.85
CA ILE A 223 -19.10 8.48 -3.90
C ILE A 223 -18.64 9.82 -4.46
N ASP A 224 -18.62 9.94 -5.78
CA ASP A 224 -18.35 11.18 -6.47
C ASP A 224 -19.53 12.16 -6.32
N ASP A 225 -19.27 13.31 -5.73
CA ASP A 225 -20.23 14.40 -5.54
C ASP A 225 -19.94 15.63 -6.43
N THR A 226 -19.01 15.51 -7.37
CA THR A 226 -18.54 16.65 -8.18
C THR A 226 -19.55 17.17 -9.19
N ASP A 227 -20.45 16.30 -9.67
CA ASP A 227 -21.46 16.64 -10.70
C ASP A 227 -22.90 16.66 -10.19
N VAL A 228 -23.11 16.87 -8.89
CA VAL A 228 -24.46 16.85 -8.31
C VAL A 228 -25.10 18.23 -8.40
N LYS A 229 -25.93 18.45 -9.43
CA LYS A 229 -26.60 19.73 -9.69
C LYS A 229 -28.03 19.86 -9.12
N LYS A 230 -28.66 18.75 -8.71
CA LYS A 230 -30.10 18.69 -8.42
C LYS A 230 -30.47 18.45 -6.96
N MET A 231 -29.52 18.20 -6.07
CA MET A 231 -29.77 17.95 -4.65
C MET A 231 -28.58 18.39 -3.80
N THR A 232 -28.79 18.54 -2.49
CA THR A 232 -27.70 18.83 -1.56
C THR A 232 -26.80 17.61 -1.37
N ARG A 233 -25.53 17.83 -0.96
CA ARG A 233 -24.58 16.75 -0.66
C ARG A 233 -25.11 15.81 0.43
N ALA A 234 -25.73 16.36 1.48
CA ALA A 234 -26.33 15.58 2.55
C ALA A 234 -27.47 14.68 2.01
N GLU A 235 -28.36 15.23 1.20
CA GLU A 235 -29.45 14.47 0.60
C GLU A 235 -28.95 13.36 -0.35
N LEU A 236 -27.90 13.62 -1.13
CA LEU A 236 -27.25 12.60 -1.97
C LEU A 236 -26.71 11.46 -1.12
N LYS A 237 -25.92 11.80 -0.08
CA LYS A 237 -25.32 10.85 0.84
C LYS A 237 -26.37 9.97 1.50
N ASP A 238 -27.43 10.57 2.05
CA ASP A 238 -28.47 9.85 2.78
C ASP A 238 -29.27 8.91 1.87
N LYS A 239 -29.65 9.39 0.67
CA LYS A 239 -30.37 8.56 -0.32
C LYS A 239 -29.53 7.37 -0.78
N LEU A 240 -28.27 7.60 -1.16
CA LEU A 240 -27.39 6.53 -1.62
C LEU A 240 -27.07 5.57 -0.48
N ARG A 241 -26.80 6.08 0.71
CA ARG A 241 -26.56 5.27 1.91
C ARG A 241 -27.71 4.31 2.19
N ALA A 242 -28.93 4.79 2.20
CA ALA A 242 -30.12 3.95 2.47
C ALA A 242 -30.25 2.81 1.44
N ILE A 243 -30.06 3.12 0.15
CA ILE A 243 -30.16 2.13 -0.92
C ILE A 243 -29.00 1.11 -0.85
N ILE A 244 -27.77 1.59 -0.62
CA ILE A 244 -26.57 0.73 -0.56
C ILE A 244 -26.65 -0.20 0.66
N ILE A 245 -27.13 0.27 1.81
CA ILE A 245 -27.35 -0.56 2.99
C ILE A 245 -28.43 -1.63 2.69
N GLY A 246 -29.53 -1.25 2.02
CA GLY A 246 -30.54 -2.21 1.57
C GLY A 246 -29.98 -3.30 0.67
N MET A 247 -29.07 -2.95 -0.25
CA MET A 247 -28.36 -3.93 -1.08
C MET A 247 -27.45 -4.84 -0.25
N GLY A 248 -26.88 -4.37 0.86
CA GLY A 248 -26.10 -5.21 1.77
C GLY A 248 -26.95 -6.31 2.42
N ILE A 249 -28.18 -5.99 2.80
CA ILE A 249 -29.13 -6.97 3.32
C ILE A 249 -29.50 -8.00 2.23
N GLU A 250 -29.82 -7.51 1.04
CA GLU A 250 -30.15 -8.37 -0.12
C GLU A 250 -28.97 -9.28 -0.50
N ALA A 251 -27.73 -8.79 -0.46
CA ALA A 251 -26.55 -9.60 -0.68
C ALA A 251 -26.40 -10.72 0.36
N GLY A 252 -26.72 -10.44 1.63
CA GLY A 252 -26.78 -11.45 2.70
C GLY A 252 -27.82 -12.54 2.42
N GLU A 253 -29.02 -12.14 1.99
CA GLU A 253 -30.08 -13.08 1.62
C GLU A 253 -29.71 -13.94 0.41
N LEU A 254 -29.15 -13.34 -0.64
CA LEU A 254 -28.71 -14.03 -1.85
C LEU A 254 -27.58 -15.04 -1.60
N THR A 255 -26.65 -14.69 -0.74
CA THR A 255 -25.49 -15.56 -0.45
C THR A 255 -25.76 -16.56 0.68
N GLY A 256 -26.79 -16.32 1.49
CA GLY A 256 -27.07 -17.07 2.70
C GLY A 256 -26.07 -16.83 3.84
N ILE A 257 -25.18 -15.84 3.71
CA ILE A 257 -24.14 -15.51 4.69
C ILE A 257 -24.75 -14.63 5.78
N LYS A 258 -24.54 -15.01 7.04
CA LYS A 258 -25.13 -14.33 8.20
C LYS A 258 -24.31 -13.14 8.71
N ASN A 259 -23.07 -13.01 8.26
CA ASN A 259 -22.20 -11.92 8.69
C ASN A 259 -22.78 -10.57 8.26
N LYS A 260 -22.83 -9.64 9.20
CA LYS A 260 -23.32 -8.28 8.92
C LYS A 260 -22.28 -7.51 8.10
N ILE A 261 -22.73 -6.88 7.02
CA ILE A 261 -21.92 -5.89 6.33
C ILE A 261 -22.13 -4.55 7.02
N ASN A 262 -21.07 -4.02 7.61
CA ASN A 262 -21.02 -2.69 8.19
C ASN A 262 -20.59 -1.69 7.11
N ILE A 263 -21.57 -0.98 6.53
CA ILE A 263 -21.36 -0.13 5.36
C ILE A 263 -21.21 1.32 5.80
N GLN A 264 -20.05 1.90 5.48
CA GLN A 264 -19.76 3.32 5.64
C GLN A 264 -19.74 4.01 4.26
N VAL A 265 -20.60 5.01 4.09
CA VAL A 265 -20.70 5.76 2.84
C VAL A 265 -20.17 7.16 3.04
N TYR A 266 -19.17 7.53 2.25
CA TYR A 266 -18.58 8.86 2.20
C TYR A 266 -18.79 9.48 0.82
N ILE A 267 -19.09 10.76 0.76
CA ILE A 267 -18.91 11.53 -0.46
C ILE A 267 -17.45 11.96 -0.57
N LEU A 268 -16.96 12.13 -1.78
CA LEU A 268 -15.55 12.38 -2.07
C LEU A 268 -15.05 13.64 -1.36
N THR A 269 -15.87 14.69 -1.31
CA THR A 269 -15.54 15.95 -0.62
C THR A 269 -15.39 15.73 0.90
N ASP A 270 -16.33 15.04 1.56
CA ASP A 270 -16.23 14.74 3.01
C ASP A 270 -15.02 13.86 3.33
N PHE A 271 -14.72 12.91 2.43
CA PHE A 271 -13.55 12.05 2.57
C PHE A 271 -12.25 12.88 2.52
N TRP A 272 -12.18 13.82 1.58
CA TRP A 272 -11.04 14.73 1.45
C TRP A 272 -10.89 15.66 2.65
N ASP A 273 -11.99 16.22 3.15
CA ASP A 273 -11.96 17.07 4.34
C ASP A 273 -11.54 16.28 5.59
N SER A 274 -12.08 15.07 5.76
CA SER A 274 -11.66 14.16 6.83
C SER A 274 -10.17 13.79 6.74
N LEU A 275 -9.61 13.73 5.53
CA LEU A 275 -8.18 13.48 5.33
C LEU A 275 -7.34 14.68 5.77
N LYS A 276 -7.75 15.91 5.45
CA LYS A 276 -7.08 17.15 5.90
C LYS A 276 -7.14 17.30 7.42
N GLU A 277 -8.27 16.95 8.03
CA GLU A 277 -8.47 16.98 9.48
C GLU A 277 -7.75 15.85 10.23
N ALA A 278 -7.01 15.03 9.50
CA ALA A 278 -6.31 13.86 10.04
C ALA A 278 -7.21 12.89 10.81
N ASN A 279 -8.42 12.66 10.30
CA ASN A 279 -9.35 11.73 10.92
C ASN A 279 -8.71 10.33 11.04
N PRO A 280 -8.55 9.78 12.27
CA PRO A 280 -7.85 8.51 12.47
C PRO A 280 -8.46 7.35 11.72
N VAL A 281 -9.79 7.37 11.52
CA VAL A 281 -10.52 6.32 10.83
C VAL A 281 -10.15 6.31 9.34
N ILE A 282 -10.08 7.50 8.72
CA ILE A 282 -9.70 7.63 7.30
C ILE A 282 -8.23 7.26 7.10
N PHE A 283 -7.35 7.67 8.01
CA PHE A 283 -5.94 7.28 7.93
C PHE A 283 -5.76 5.77 8.10
N THR A 284 -6.48 5.14 9.04
CA THR A 284 -6.47 3.69 9.21
C THR A 284 -7.02 2.98 7.96
N LEU A 285 -8.10 3.51 7.37
CA LEU A 285 -8.65 3.00 6.12
C LEU A 285 -7.65 3.08 4.97
N LEU A 286 -6.95 4.20 4.81
CA LEU A 286 -5.92 4.34 3.78
C LEU A 286 -4.71 3.44 4.05
N ARG A 287 -4.32 3.26 5.32
CA ARG A 287 -3.20 2.39 5.68
C ARG A 287 -3.49 0.92 5.39
N ASP A 288 -4.61 0.42 5.89
CA ASP A 288 -4.93 -1.02 5.93
C ASP A 288 -5.93 -1.44 4.86
N GLY A 289 -6.83 -0.55 4.42
CA GLY A 289 -7.92 -0.86 3.50
C GLY A 289 -7.46 -1.49 2.18
N VAL A 290 -8.24 -2.44 1.69
CA VAL A 290 -8.02 -3.13 0.41
C VAL A 290 -9.15 -2.77 -0.54
N PRO A 291 -8.86 -2.13 -1.68
CA PRO A 291 -9.88 -1.79 -2.66
C PRO A 291 -10.36 -3.04 -3.40
N PHE A 292 -11.66 -3.25 -3.42
CA PHE A 292 -12.33 -4.22 -4.29
C PHE A 292 -12.79 -3.57 -5.59
N PHE A 293 -12.78 -2.25 -5.62
CA PHE A 293 -12.95 -1.42 -6.80
C PHE A 293 -12.37 -0.03 -6.51
N ASP A 294 -11.58 0.50 -7.45
CA ASP A 294 -11.04 1.86 -7.36
C ASP A 294 -10.92 2.47 -8.76
N ARG A 295 -11.43 3.68 -8.91
CA ARG A 295 -11.32 4.49 -10.15
C ARG A 295 -10.04 5.35 -10.17
N GLY A 296 -9.03 4.99 -9.39
CA GLY A 296 -7.76 5.69 -9.36
C GLY A 296 -7.72 6.87 -8.37
N ILE A 297 -8.55 6.85 -7.32
CA ILE A 297 -8.54 7.86 -6.25
C ILE A 297 -7.97 7.30 -4.95
N PHE A 298 -8.44 6.14 -4.49
CA PHE A 298 -8.03 5.55 -3.22
C PHE A 298 -6.55 5.14 -3.22
N MET A 299 -6.10 4.46 -4.27
CA MET A 299 -4.72 3.97 -4.35
C MET A 299 -3.66 5.08 -4.38
N PRO A 300 -3.79 6.17 -5.14
CA PRO A 300 -2.87 7.30 -5.05
C PRO A 300 -2.78 7.88 -3.63
N TRP A 301 -3.88 8.04 -2.92
CA TRP A 301 -3.87 8.54 -1.54
C TRP A 301 -3.20 7.55 -0.57
N LYS A 302 -3.46 6.26 -0.73
CA LYS A 302 -2.79 5.20 0.04
C LYS A 302 -1.26 5.26 -0.18
N HIS A 303 -0.80 5.44 -1.42
CA HIS A 303 0.61 5.59 -1.72
C HIS A 303 1.21 6.88 -1.16
N LEU A 304 0.51 8.01 -1.27
CA LEU A 304 0.93 9.27 -0.69
C LEU A 304 1.07 9.18 0.84
N LEU A 305 0.14 8.49 1.52
CA LEU A 305 0.24 8.21 2.95
C LEU A 305 1.47 7.33 3.26
N LYS A 306 1.68 6.26 2.50
CA LYS A 306 2.83 5.34 2.68
C LYS A 306 4.18 6.05 2.46
N MET A 307 4.24 7.00 1.52
CA MET A 307 5.42 7.83 1.27
C MET A 307 5.60 8.97 2.30
N GLY A 308 4.68 9.11 3.28
CA GLY A 308 4.70 10.21 4.23
C GLY A 308 4.42 11.59 3.62
N LYS A 309 3.83 11.64 2.40
CA LYS A 309 3.41 12.89 1.75
C LYS A 309 2.08 13.41 2.28
N ILE A 310 1.21 12.52 2.76
CA ILE A 310 0.03 12.86 3.55
C ILE A 310 0.41 12.68 5.01
N LYS A 311 0.36 13.76 5.76
CA LYS A 311 0.63 13.81 7.20
C LYS A 311 -0.47 14.60 7.88
N PRO A 312 -0.77 14.31 9.16
CA PRO A 312 -1.63 15.17 9.96
C PRO A 312 -1.10 16.62 9.98
N SER A 313 -2.00 17.60 9.85
CA SER A 313 -1.61 19.00 9.97
C SER A 313 -1.27 19.36 11.44
N ALA A 314 -0.53 20.44 11.64
CA ALA A 314 -0.23 20.93 12.99
C ALA A 314 -1.53 21.28 13.73
N GLU A 315 -2.48 21.91 13.06
CA GLU A 315 -3.79 22.26 13.60
C GLU A 315 -4.59 21.02 14.02
N ALA A 316 -4.55 19.94 13.21
CA ALA A 316 -5.23 18.69 13.56
C ALA A 316 -4.61 18.07 14.82
N ILE A 317 -3.28 18.08 14.93
CA ILE A 317 -2.56 17.58 16.11
C ILE A 317 -2.94 18.41 17.35
N ASP A 318 -2.99 19.73 17.24
CA ASP A 318 -3.36 20.64 18.33
C ASP A 318 -4.83 20.44 18.76
N ILE A 319 -5.76 20.20 17.84
CA ILE A 319 -7.16 19.86 18.13
C ILE A 319 -7.21 18.56 18.94
N PHE A 320 -6.48 17.52 18.52
CA PHE A 320 -6.43 16.24 19.25
C PHE A 320 -5.85 16.43 20.64
N MET A 321 -4.80 17.23 20.79
CA MET A 321 -4.20 17.54 22.09
C MET A 321 -5.13 18.36 22.98
N GLY A 322 -5.73 19.40 22.42
CA GLY A 322 -6.64 20.30 23.13
C GLY A 322 -7.93 19.60 23.56
N SER A 323 -8.40 18.61 22.80
CA SER A 323 -9.61 17.86 23.15
C SER A 323 -9.45 17.11 24.48
N GLY A 324 -8.26 16.53 24.74
CA GLY A 324 -7.96 15.84 25.99
C GLY A 324 -8.09 16.76 27.21
N GLU A 325 -7.56 17.99 27.12
CA GLU A 325 -7.65 18.98 28.22
C GLU A 325 -9.09 19.44 28.47
N GLN A 326 -9.83 19.69 27.40
CA GLN A 326 -11.25 20.09 27.50
C GLN A 326 -12.09 19.01 28.15
N VAL A 327 -11.83 17.73 27.78
CA VAL A 327 -12.55 16.59 28.36
C VAL A 327 -12.24 16.44 29.84
N ILE A 328 -10.96 16.54 30.26
CA ILE A 328 -10.61 16.50 31.68
C ILE A 328 -11.30 17.61 32.47
N ARG A 329 -11.33 18.85 31.96
CA ARG A 329 -12.07 19.95 32.62
C ARG A 329 -13.57 19.64 32.71
N ARG A 330 -14.17 19.09 31.67
CA ARG A 330 -15.58 18.70 31.65
C ARG A 330 -15.88 17.60 32.68
N VAL A 331 -14.99 16.60 32.80
CA VAL A 331 -15.10 15.55 33.80
C VAL A 331 -15.06 16.14 35.22
N GLN A 332 -14.17 17.11 35.51
CA GLN A 332 -14.13 17.81 36.80
C GLN A 332 -15.44 18.54 37.12
N LEU A 333 -16.12 19.11 36.11
CA LEU A 333 -17.38 19.82 36.31
C LEU A 333 -18.61 18.90 36.45
N LYS A 334 -18.52 17.66 35.92
CA LYS A 334 -19.63 16.70 35.88
C LYS A 334 -19.45 15.49 36.79
N LEU A 335 -18.87 15.67 37.96
CA LEU A 335 -18.53 14.60 38.91
C LEU A 335 -19.67 13.61 39.24
N ASN A 336 -20.93 13.99 39.02
CA ASN A 336 -22.09 13.12 39.29
C ASN A 336 -22.67 12.42 38.02
N GLU A 337 -22.17 12.71 36.82
CA GLU A 337 -22.69 12.16 35.54
C GLU A 337 -21.59 11.56 34.65
N ILE A 338 -20.49 11.12 35.23
CA ILE A 338 -19.28 10.77 34.49
C ILE A 338 -19.47 9.50 33.66
N GLY A 339 -19.57 9.64 32.35
CA GLY A 339 -19.34 8.54 31.46
C GLY A 339 -17.85 8.21 31.33
N MET A 340 -17.48 6.95 31.51
CA MET A 340 -16.10 6.46 31.38
C MET A 340 -15.44 6.74 30.02
N GLU A 341 -16.25 7.02 29.02
CA GLU A 341 -15.75 7.37 27.68
C GLU A 341 -14.89 8.64 27.69
N ASP A 342 -15.28 9.65 28.51
CA ASP A 342 -14.58 10.92 28.56
C ASP A 342 -13.14 10.77 29.06
N VAL A 343 -12.91 10.02 30.14
CA VAL A 343 -11.55 9.78 30.67
C VAL A 343 -10.71 8.96 29.68
N TYR A 344 -11.31 7.96 29.07
CA TYR A 344 -10.65 7.16 28.07
C TYR A 344 -10.16 8.00 26.88
N TYR A 345 -11.03 8.83 26.27
CA TYR A 345 -10.64 9.69 25.16
C TYR A 345 -9.66 10.80 25.59
N ALA A 346 -9.74 11.28 26.82
CA ALA A 346 -8.78 12.24 27.36
C ALA A 346 -7.34 11.71 27.38
N LEU A 347 -7.16 10.39 27.54
CA LEU A 347 -5.84 9.75 27.50
C LEU A 347 -5.49 9.26 26.08
N LEU A 348 -6.44 8.65 25.40
CA LEU A 348 -6.21 8.06 24.07
C LEU A 348 -5.88 9.11 23.01
N THR A 349 -6.68 10.17 22.93
CA THR A 349 -6.54 11.17 21.87
C THR A 349 -5.19 11.89 21.90
N PRO A 350 -4.65 12.36 23.05
CA PRO A 350 -3.31 12.92 23.08
C PRO A 350 -2.20 11.90 22.79
N SER A 351 -2.42 10.63 23.13
CA SER A 351 -1.46 9.56 22.79
C SER A 351 -1.38 9.34 21.30
N GLN A 352 -2.52 9.28 20.63
CA GLN A 352 -2.59 9.21 19.16
C GLN A 352 -1.96 10.45 18.52
N ALA A 353 -2.22 11.64 19.08
CA ALA A 353 -1.61 12.87 18.59
C ALA A 353 -0.08 12.86 18.72
N ALA A 354 0.47 12.31 19.82
CA ALA A 354 1.91 12.15 19.99
C ALA A 354 2.52 11.21 18.94
N LEU A 355 1.85 10.09 18.66
CA LEU A 355 2.26 9.17 17.60
C LEU A 355 2.18 9.79 16.20
N MET A 356 1.11 10.56 15.94
CA MET A 356 0.96 11.30 14.69
C MET A 356 2.06 12.36 14.51
N LEU A 357 2.40 13.09 15.57
CA LEU A 357 3.49 14.06 15.54
C LEU A 357 4.85 13.40 15.25
N TYR A 358 5.07 12.19 15.75
CA TYR A 358 6.28 11.40 15.47
C TYR A 358 6.32 10.88 14.03
N GLY A 359 5.21 10.94 13.29
CA GLY A 359 5.10 10.51 11.89
C GLY A 359 4.46 9.13 11.70
N VAL A 360 3.83 8.59 12.73
CA VAL A 360 3.02 7.37 12.62
C VAL A 360 1.63 7.76 12.12
N ALA A 361 1.07 7.01 11.18
CA ALA A 361 -0.34 7.17 10.80
C ALA A 361 -1.23 6.97 12.03
N PRO A 362 -2.37 7.69 12.16
CA PRO A 362 -3.25 7.56 13.31
C PRO A 362 -3.55 6.11 13.66
N PRO A 363 -3.13 5.62 14.84
CA PRO A 363 -3.31 4.24 15.21
C PRO A 363 -4.73 3.97 15.69
N SER A 364 -5.17 2.73 15.60
CA SER A 364 -6.41 2.31 16.25
C SER A 364 -6.26 2.39 17.79
N PRO A 365 -7.37 2.51 18.53
CA PRO A 365 -7.32 2.52 19.98
C PRO A 365 -6.60 1.31 20.61
N LYS A 366 -6.71 0.14 19.99
CA LYS A 366 -6.07 -1.10 20.47
C LYS A 366 -4.55 -1.10 20.30
N GLU A 367 -4.07 -0.42 19.26
CA GLU A 367 -2.63 -0.37 18.91
C GLU A 367 -1.91 0.77 19.63
N THR A 368 -2.64 1.81 20.07
CA THR A 368 -2.05 3.04 20.62
C THR A 368 -1.13 2.75 21.80
N GLY A 369 -1.56 1.94 22.78
CA GLY A 369 -0.74 1.61 23.95
C GLY A 369 0.56 0.90 23.57
N GLN A 370 0.48 -0.09 22.68
CA GLN A 370 1.64 -0.84 22.22
C GLN A 370 2.61 0.06 21.43
N LEU A 371 2.11 0.89 20.54
CA LEU A 371 2.93 1.82 19.77
C LEU A 371 3.61 2.88 20.65
N MET A 372 2.90 3.40 21.66
CA MET A 372 3.48 4.32 22.66
C MET A 372 4.65 3.66 23.39
N ARG A 373 4.51 2.38 23.74
CA ARG A 373 5.57 1.60 24.41
C ARG A 373 6.75 1.37 23.49
N ASP A 374 6.50 0.83 22.29
CA ASP A 374 7.56 0.45 21.37
C ASP A 374 8.38 1.66 20.90
N ILE A 375 7.70 2.77 20.62
CA ILE A 375 8.35 3.98 20.11
C ILE A 375 8.93 4.82 21.23
N PHE A 376 8.12 5.25 22.19
CA PHE A 376 8.55 6.27 23.14
C PHE A 376 9.20 5.70 24.42
N VAL A 377 8.93 4.44 24.77
CA VAL A 377 9.62 3.82 25.91
C VAL A 377 10.87 3.07 25.47
N HIS A 378 10.74 2.17 24.48
CA HIS A 378 11.85 1.29 24.11
C HIS A 378 12.82 1.94 23.11
N LYS A 379 12.32 2.52 22.03
CA LYS A 379 13.15 3.05 20.96
C LYS A 379 13.75 4.42 21.30
N GLU A 380 12.90 5.40 21.57
CA GLU A 380 13.34 6.80 21.78
C GLU A 380 13.66 7.10 23.26
N LYS A 381 13.20 6.28 24.19
CA LYS A 381 13.40 6.43 25.66
C LYS A 381 12.94 7.79 26.20
N LEU A 382 11.85 8.30 25.64
CA LEU A 382 11.27 9.60 25.98
C LEU A 382 10.16 9.50 27.04
N LEU A 383 9.51 8.35 27.16
CA LEU A 383 8.35 8.15 28.04
C LEU A 383 8.63 7.02 29.02
N GLU A 384 8.20 7.19 30.27
CA GLU A 384 8.33 6.17 31.31
C GLU A 384 7.16 5.17 31.20
N GLU A 385 7.45 3.88 31.36
CA GLU A 385 6.51 2.75 31.27
C GLU A 385 5.22 2.96 32.09
N LYS A 386 5.34 3.62 33.25
CA LYS A 386 4.19 3.90 34.13
C LYS A 386 3.06 4.67 33.43
N PHE A 387 3.41 5.56 32.48
CA PHE A 387 2.42 6.34 31.73
C PHE A 387 1.70 5.50 30.67
N VAL A 388 2.40 4.58 30.02
CA VAL A 388 1.75 3.62 29.12
C VAL A 388 0.77 2.74 29.88
N LYS A 389 1.14 2.28 31.09
CA LYS A 389 0.24 1.51 31.95
C LYS A 389 -1.03 2.28 32.36
N ILE A 390 -0.94 3.60 32.57
CA ILE A 390 -2.12 4.44 32.81
C ILE A 390 -3.07 4.41 31.62
N LEU A 391 -2.55 4.57 30.40
CA LEU A 391 -3.33 4.49 29.18
C LEU A 391 -3.98 3.11 29.01
N GLU A 392 -3.23 2.04 29.18
CA GLU A 392 -3.72 0.66 29.07
C GLU A 392 -4.81 0.36 30.09
N ARG A 393 -4.60 0.77 31.35
CA ARG A 393 -5.61 0.64 32.40
C ARG A 393 -6.92 1.31 32.02
N SER A 394 -6.87 2.49 31.39
CA SER A 394 -8.09 3.18 30.91
C SER A 394 -8.80 2.40 29.80
N VAL A 395 -8.03 1.80 28.89
CA VAL A 395 -8.56 0.95 27.82
C VAL A 395 -9.21 -0.32 28.39
N GLU A 396 -8.57 -0.95 29.36
CA GLU A 396 -9.08 -2.16 30.03
C GLU A 396 -10.37 -1.89 30.80
N ILE A 397 -10.42 -0.79 31.55
CA ILE A 397 -11.62 -0.39 32.29
C ILE A 397 -12.78 -0.11 31.35
N ARG A 398 -12.53 0.59 30.24
CA ARG A 398 -13.56 0.82 29.23
C ARG A 398 -14.08 -0.48 28.64
N LYS A 399 -13.19 -1.40 28.28
CA LYS A 399 -13.59 -2.73 27.77
C LYS A 399 -14.42 -3.51 28.78
N ALA A 400 -14.00 -3.53 30.06
CA ALA A 400 -14.73 -4.22 31.10
C ALA A 400 -16.16 -3.68 31.29
N ILE A 401 -16.35 -2.36 31.11
CA ILE A 401 -17.69 -1.74 31.14
C ILE A 401 -18.47 -2.06 29.86
N GLU A 402 -17.86 -1.97 28.69
CA GLU A 402 -18.49 -2.26 27.40
C GLU A 402 -18.95 -3.72 27.29
N HIS A 403 -18.18 -4.65 27.83
CA HIS A 403 -18.54 -6.07 27.91
C HIS A 403 -19.48 -6.43 29.09
N GLY A 404 -19.83 -5.45 29.93
CA GLY A 404 -20.73 -5.66 31.08
C GLY A 404 -20.08 -6.41 32.24
N GLU A 405 -18.77 -6.60 32.22
CA GLU A 405 -17.99 -7.22 33.33
C GLU A 405 -17.93 -6.29 34.54
N LYS A 406 -17.99 -4.98 34.30
CA LYS A 406 -18.00 -3.94 35.33
C LYS A 406 -19.17 -3.00 35.08
N LYS A 407 -20.08 -2.86 36.04
CA LYS A 407 -21.30 -2.05 35.90
C LYS A 407 -21.12 -0.60 36.27
N GLU A 408 -20.31 -0.32 37.30
CA GLU A 408 -20.09 1.02 37.85
C GLU A 408 -18.65 1.20 38.33
N LEU A 409 -18.17 2.44 38.30
CA LEU A 409 -16.92 2.85 38.92
C LEU A 409 -17.18 3.44 40.29
N THR A 410 -16.35 3.11 41.26
CA THR A 410 -16.38 3.76 42.58
C THR A 410 -15.80 5.18 42.48
N GLY A 411 -16.27 6.09 43.34
CA GLY A 411 -15.74 7.47 43.36
C GLY A 411 -14.21 7.50 43.55
N LYS A 412 -13.65 6.57 44.32
CA LYS A 412 -12.20 6.44 44.53
C LYS A 412 -11.46 6.07 43.21
N GLU A 413 -12.02 5.16 42.43
CA GLU A 413 -11.43 4.80 41.14
C GLU A 413 -11.49 5.96 40.13
N ILE A 414 -12.55 6.76 40.18
CA ILE A 414 -12.71 7.97 39.38
C ILE A 414 -11.64 8.99 39.76
N ASP A 415 -11.46 9.27 41.06
CA ASP A 415 -10.45 10.21 41.55
C ASP A 415 -9.02 9.76 41.18
N GLU A 416 -8.73 8.47 41.26
CA GLU A 416 -7.46 7.89 40.81
C GLU A 416 -7.24 8.08 39.33
N LEU A 417 -8.25 7.75 38.51
CA LEU A 417 -8.17 7.90 37.05
C LEU A 417 -8.01 9.36 36.63
N MET A 418 -8.71 10.28 37.27
CA MET A 418 -8.57 11.72 37.03
C MET A 418 -7.18 12.22 37.40
N GLY A 419 -6.69 11.82 38.61
CA GLY A 419 -5.36 12.19 39.06
C GLY A 419 -4.24 11.64 38.18
N ASP A 420 -4.42 10.42 37.67
CA ASP A 420 -3.50 9.80 36.71
C ASP A 420 -3.61 10.44 35.34
N GLY A 421 -4.83 10.80 34.90
CA GLY A 421 -5.08 11.54 33.68
C GLY A 421 -4.35 12.89 33.64
N ASP A 422 -4.42 13.65 34.71
CA ASP A 422 -3.74 14.93 34.87
C ASP A 422 -2.20 14.80 34.76
N LYS A 423 -1.64 13.79 35.46
CA LYS A 423 -0.20 13.49 35.38
C LYS A 423 0.21 13.07 33.96
N TYR A 424 -0.63 12.24 33.36
CA TYR A 424 -0.44 11.76 32.00
C TYR A 424 -0.41 12.91 30.98
N LEU A 425 -1.43 13.77 30.98
CA LEU A 425 -1.50 14.90 30.07
C LEU A 425 -0.33 15.87 30.20
N LYS A 426 0.07 16.17 31.45
CA LYS A 426 1.27 16.99 31.72
C LYS A 426 2.53 16.35 31.15
N ARG A 427 2.64 15.01 31.24
CA ARG A 427 3.79 14.28 30.70
C ARG A 427 3.76 14.22 29.18
N VAL A 428 2.60 13.97 28.57
CA VAL A 428 2.43 13.92 27.13
C VAL A 428 2.68 15.29 26.49
N LYS A 429 2.28 16.40 27.13
CA LYS A 429 2.68 17.75 26.66
C LYS A 429 4.20 17.92 26.56
N ARG A 430 4.96 17.46 27.56
CA ARG A 430 6.43 17.47 27.50
C ARG A 430 6.95 16.53 26.40
N LEU A 431 6.29 15.39 26.22
CA LEU A 431 6.64 14.46 25.16
C LEU A 431 6.48 15.11 23.77
N PHE A 432 5.43 15.92 23.55
CA PHE A 432 5.26 16.67 22.30
C PHE A 432 6.46 17.54 21.97
N THR A 433 6.90 18.36 22.93
CA THR A 433 8.09 19.21 22.74
C THR A 433 9.36 18.40 22.44
N GLN A 434 9.48 17.21 23.09
CA GLN A 434 10.62 16.32 22.82
C GLN A 434 10.56 15.70 21.41
N ILE A 435 9.34 15.31 20.97
CA ILE A 435 9.13 14.75 19.64
C ILE A 435 9.37 15.80 18.56
N GLU A 436 8.85 17.03 18.74
CA GLU A 436 9.11 18.15 17.80
C GLU A 436 10.61 18.35 17.63
N ARG A 437 11.35 18.39 18.71
CA ARG A 437 12.81 18.55 18.64
C ARG A 437 13.47 17.42 17.83
N ILE A 438 13.12 16.16 18.10
CA ILE A 438 13.67 15.02 17.34
C ILE A 438 13.29 15.09 15.86
N ARG A 439 12.06 15.53 15.57
CA ARG A 439 11.61 15.70 14.18
C ARG A 439 12.42 16.78 13.48
N ASP A 440 12.56 17.95 14.10
CA ASP A 440 13.31 19.07 13.55
C ASP A 440 14.78 18.70 13.33
N GLU A 441 15.37 17.95 14.28
CA GLU A 441 16.71 17.40 14.19
C GLU A 441 16.86 16.43 13.00
N LYS A 442 15.92 15.49 12.83
CA LYS A 442 15.91 14.54 11.69
C LYS A 442 15.68 15.24 10.35
N GLU A 443 14.79 16.21 10.32
CA GLU A 443 14.46 16.96 9.10
C GLU A 443 15.65 17.78 8.62
N MET A 444 16.40 18.37 9.55
CA MET A 444 17.64 19.06 9.24
C MET A 444 18.69 18.10 8.69
N LEU A 445 18.91 16.94 9.32
CA LEU A 445 19.85 15.93 8.84
C LEU A 445 19.49 15.44 7.43
N ASN A 446 18.22 15.11 7.20
CA ASN A 446 17.74 14.67 5.89
C ASN A 446 17.94 15.76 4.83
N THR A 447 17.70 17.03 5.19
CA THR A 447 17.92 18.17 4.30
C THR A 447 19.40 18.31 3.96
N TYR A 448 20.27 18.22 4.98
CA TYR A 448 21.71 18.25 4.81
C TYR A 448 22.21 17.12 3.89
N ASP A 449 21.81 15.88 4.17
CA ASP A 449 22.24 14.72 3.39
C ASP A 449 21.73 14.81 1.93
N THR A 450 20.49 15.25 1.74
CA THR A 450 19.91 15.44 0.41
C THR A 450 20.69 16.49 -0.38
N ILE A 451 20.92 17.66 0.20
CA ILE A 451 21.64 18.75 -0.47
C ILE A 451 23.09 18.34 -0.74
N THR A 452 23.76 17.73 0.23
CA THR A 452 25.15 17.28 0.07
C THR A 452 25.27 16.23 -1.04
N THR A 453 24.30 15.32 -1.13
CA THR A 453 24.25 14.32 -2.20
C THR A 453 24.05 14.99 -3.56
N VAL A 454 23.09 15.90 -3.68
CA VAL A 454 22.83 16.62 -4.94
C VAL A 454 24.04 17.49 -5.34
N ILE A 455 24.71 18.15 -4.38
CA ILE A 455 25.93 18.91 -4.64
C ILE A 455 27.03 17.99 -5.18
N ARG A 456 27.26 16.83 -4.57
CA ARG A 456 28.25 15.86 -5.07
C ARG A 456 27.93 15.41 -6.49
N ASP A 457 26.67 15.18 -6.82
CA ASP A 457 26.26 14.80 -8.17
C ASP A 457 26.50 15.93 -9.17
N VAL A 458 26.23 17.18 -8.79
CA VAL A 458 26.57 18.36 -9.61
C VAL A 458 28.07 18.46 -9.82
N LEU A 459 28.86 18.30 -8.76
CA LEU A 459 30.34 18.41 -8.84
C LEU A 459 30.93 17.24 -9.66
N ARG A 460 30.36 16.04 -9.59
CA ARG A 460 30.74 14.92 -10.48
C ARG A 460 30.49 15.25 -11.95
N LEU A 461 29.34 15.89 -12.25
CA LEU A 461 29.06 16.38 -13.61
C LEU A 461 30.04 17.49 -14.05
N GLU A 462 30.67 18.19 -13.10
CA GLU A 462 31.75 19.15 -13.37
C GLU A 462 33.15 18.50 -13.47
N GLY A 463 33.22 17.15 -13.34
CA GLY A 463 34.48 16.39 -13.50
C GLY A 463 35.25 16.17 -12.22
N VAL A 464 34.65 16.36 -11.05
CA VAL A 464 35.33 16.14 -9.75
C VAL A 464 34.96 14.73 -9.25
N GLU A 465 35.88 13.79 -9.31
CA GLU A 465 35.60 12.37 -8.96
C GLU A 465 35.63 12.09 -7.45
N LYS A 466 36.50 12.73 -6.70
CA LYS A 466 36.68 12.51 -5.26
C LYS A 466 36.36 13.78 -4.49
N ILE A 467 35.33 13.75 -3.66
CA ILE A 467 34.84 14.89 -2.90
C ILE A 467 34.75 14.50 -1.43
N LYS A 468 35.55 15.13 -0.59
CA LYS A 468 35.48 15.01 0.86
C LYS A 468 34.53 16.07 1.42
N ASP A 469 33.87 15.78 2.54
CA ASP A 469 32.87 16.67 3.13
C ASP A 469 33.45 18.04 3.53
N ASN A 470 34.68 18.08 3.99
CA ASN A 470 35.38 19.31 4.39
C ASN A 470 35.84 20.18 3.21
N GLU A 471 35.86 19.63 1.99
CA GLU A 471 36.34 20.32 0.77
C GLU A 471 35.14 20.78 -0.10
N ILE A 472 33.91 20.41 0.23
CA ILE A 472 32.72 20.69 -0.59
C ILE A 472 32.56 22.20 -0.83
N LEU A 473 32.70 23.04 0.19
CA LEU A 473 32.54 24.49 0.08
C LEU A 473 33.53 25.10 -0.88
N ASP A 474 34.81 24.75 -0.72
CA ASP A 474 35.89 25.28 -1.54
C ASP A 474 35.75 24.89 -3.01
N ILE A 475 35.36 23.62 -3.25
CA ILE A 475 35.13 23.11 -4.61
C ILE A 475 33.88 23.75 -5.25
N VAL A 476 32.81 23.96 -4.49
CA VAL A 476 31.59 24.65 -4.98
C VAL A 476 31.93 26.09 -5.32
N GLU A 477 32.73 26.80 -4.50
CA GLU A 477 33.16 28.16 -4.77
C GLU A 477 33.97 28.24 -6.05
N ASP A 478 34.97 27.35 -6.19
CA ASP A 478 35.88 27.33 -7.37
C ASP A 478 35.10 26.97 -8.66
N LYS A 479 34.34 25.84 -8.65
CA LYS A 479 33.74 25.27 -9.88
C LYS A 479 32.39 25.86 -10.26
N LEU A 480 31.63 26.37 -9.32
CA LEU A 480 30.27 26.82 -9.58
C LEU A 480 30.08 28.33 -9.40
N VAL A 481 30.65 28.92 -8.34
CA VAL A 481 30.45 30.33 -8.07
C VAL A 481 31.42 31.19 -8.88
N SER A 482 32.72 30.88 -8.84
CA SER A 482 33.76 31.64 -9.55
C SER A 482 33.59 31.57 -11.07
N GLU A 483 33.08 30.45 -11.57
CA GLU A 483 32.77 30.30 -12.99
C GLU A 483 31.40 30.89 -13.37
N GLY A 484 30.66 31.53 -12.46
CA GLY A 484 29.36 32.15 -12.72
C GLY A 484 28.22 31.18 -12.97
N LYS A 485 28.38 29.89 -12.63
CA LYS A 485 27.40 28.83 -12.83
C LYS A 485 26.32 28.78 -11.73
N MET A 486 26.67 29.29 -10.54
CA MET A 486 25.77 29.36 -9.38
C MET A 486 25.71 30.77 -8.82
N PRO A 487 24.50 31.33 -8.57
CA PRO A 487 24.35 32.59 -7.86
C PRO A 487 24.90 32.53 -6.42
N SER A 488 25.61 33.58 -6.00
CA SER A 488 26.21 33.69 -4.65
C SER A 488 25.18 33.50 -3.51
N LYS A 489 23.91 33.76 -3.77
CA LYS A 489 22.83 33.49 -2.80
C LYS A 489 22.81 32.01 -2.38
N PHE A 490 22.87 31.10 -3.33
CA PHE A 490 22.82 29.66 -3.06
C PHE A 490 24.10 29.15 -2.38
N TYR A 491 25.21 29.75 -2.67
CA TYR A 491 26.46 29.45 -1.96
C TYR A 491 26.37 29.81 -0.46
N ARG A 492 25.77 30.97 -0.13
CA ARG A 492 25.49 31.33 1.27
C ARG A 492 24.54 30.32 1.94
N THR A 493 23.52 29.89 1.26
CA THR A 493 22.61 28.83 1.79
C THR A 493 23.37 27.53 2.09
N ILE A 494 24.35 27.15 1.25
CA ILE A 494 25.21 25.99 1.52
C ILE A 494 26.08 26.22 2.75
N GLN A 495 26.68 27.40 2.88
CA GLN A 495 27.49 27.77 4.06
C GLN A 495 26.65 27.73 5.36
N GLU A 496 25.46 28.31 5.34
CA GLU A 496 24.52 28.27 6.48
C GLU A 496 24.13 26.84 6.83
N LEU A 497 23.89 25.98 5.84
CA LEU A 497 23.57 24.56 6.03
C LEU A 497 24.73 23.79 6.68
N MET A 498 25.96 24.00 6.22
CA MET A 498 27.17 23.38 6.80
C MET A 498 27.41 23.85 8.24
N LYS A 499 27.18 25.14 8.51
CA LYS A 499 27.24 25.68 9.86
C LYS A 499 26.17 25.06 10.77
N ALA A 500 24.95 24.97 10.29
CA ALA A 500 23.86 24.39 11.08
C ALA A 500 24.07 22.90 11.38
N LYS A 501 24.70 22.14 10.46
CA LYS A 501 25.11 20.76 10.76
C LYS A 501 26.11 20.72 11.91
N LYS A 502 27.08 21.66 11.95
CA LYS A 502 28.02 21.77 13.06
C LYS A 502 27.34 22.18 14.37
N ASP A 503 26.43 23.17 14.30
CA ASP A 503 25.66 23.62 15.47
C ASP A 503 24.72 22.49 15.99
N TYR A 504 24.22 21.64 15.10
CA TYR A 504 23.51 20.41 15.46
C TYR A 504 24.41 19.43 16.23
N ASP A 505 25.58 19.13 15.71
CA ASP A 505 26.54 18.22 16.36
C ASP A 505 26.95 18.74 17.75
N GLU A 506 26.97 20.06 17.93
CA GLU A 506 27.23 20.75 19.21
C GLU A 506 25.95 20.92 20.08
N LYS A 507 24.77 20.47 19.64
CA LYS A 507 23.46 20.59 20.33
C LYS A 507 23.01 22.03 20.59
N LYS A 508 23.39 22.96 19.70
CA LYS A 508 23.07 24.40 19.81
C LYS A 508 21.99 24.87 18.83
N LEU A 509 21.44 24.00 18.01
CA LEU A 509 20.51 24.34 16.94
C LEU A 509 19.20 24.91 17.48
N SER A 510 18.71 26.02 16.92
CA SER A 510 17.42 26.62 17.25
C SER A 510 16.35 26.26 16.23
N LYS A 511 15.07 26.20 16.68
CA LYS A 511 13.91 25.87 15.81
C LYS A 511 13.77 26.86 14.64
N VAL A 512 14.00 28.14 14.87
CA VAL A 512 13.88 29.21 13.86
C VAL A 512 14.91 29.01 12.73
N GLU A 513 16.12 28.59 13.08
CA GLU A 513 17.18 28.30 12.11
C GLU A 513 16.82 27.09 11.24
N VAL A 514 16.23 26.05 11.82
CA VAL A 514 15.77 24.87 11.07
C VAL A 514 14.69 25.23 10.05
N GLU A 515 13.67 25.98 10.46
CA GLU A 515 12.57 26.40 9.57
C GLU A 515 13.08 27.29 8.42
N LYS A 516 13.95 28.25 8.73
CA LYS A 516 14.56 29.12 7.71
C LYS A 516 15.37 28.30 6.69
N MET A 517 16.18 27.38 7.18
CA MET A 517 17.00 26.52 6.33
C MET A 517 16.16 25.63 5.43
N HIS A 518 15.07 25.08 5.94
CA HIS A 518 14.20 24.23 5.15
C HIS A 518 13.56 24.97 3.97
N GLN A 519 13.15 26.23 4.17
CA GLN A 519 12.62 27.08 3.10
C GLN A 519 13.68 27.41 2.03
N GLU A 520 14.89 27.76 2.46
CA GLU A 520 15.99 28.11 1.54
C GLU A 520 16.55 26.88 0.82
N ALA A 521 16.56 25.72 1.49
CA ALA A 521 17.01 24.44 0.95
C ALA A 521 16.17 23.99 -0.26
N GLY A 522 14.87 24.19 -0.23
CA GLY A 522 13.98 23.86 -1.34
C GLY A 522 14.34 24.61 -2.63
N ALA A 523 14.65 25.90 -2.52
CA ALA A 523 15.06 26.71 -3.67
C ALA A 523 16.45 26.29 -4.21
N LEU A 524 17.37 25.96 -3.31
CA LEU A 524 18.70 25.45 -3.67
C LEU A 524 18.60 24.09 -4.39
N ILE A 525 17.87 23.13 -3.84
CA ILE A 525 17.68 21.81 -4.46
C ILE A 525 17.07 21.97 -5.86
N LYS A 526 16.03 22.78 -5.99
CA LYS A 526 15.41 23.07 -7.29
C LYS A 526 16.44 23.61 -8.29
N PHE A 527 17.23 24.59 -7.88
CA PHE A 527 18.29 25.16 -8.72
C PHE A 527 19.31 24.11 -9.15
N LEU A 528 19.80 23.29 -8.21
CA LEU A 528 20.80 22.24 -8.49
C LEU A 528 20.24 21.16 -9.44
N VAL A 529 19.01 20.74 -9.23
CA VAL A 529 18.33 19.77 -10.10
C VAL A 529 18.14 20.34 -11.51
N GLU A 530 17.67 21.58 -11.64
CA GLU A 530 17.53 22.25 -12.93
C GLU A 530 18.90 22.44 -13.61
N TYR A 531 19.95 22.71 -12.84
CA TYR A 531 21.31 22.79 -13.35
C TYR A 531 21.77 21.45 -13.92
N MET A 532 21.59 20.36 -13.17
CA MET A 532 21.91 19.01 -13.64
C MET A 532 21.14 18.64 -14.92
N GLN A 533 19.85 18.91 -14.94
CA GLN A 533 19.02 18.63 -16.11
C GLN A 533 19.49 19.39 -17.34
N ARG A 534 19.77 20.68 -17.19
CA ARG A 534 20.28 21.51 -18.29
C ARG A 534 21.65 21.03 -18.78
N LYS A 535 22.53 20.64 -17.86
CA LYS A 535 23.85 20.14 -18.21
C LYS A 535 23.76 18.77 -18.90
N ARG A 536 23.02 17.84 -18.30
CA ARG A 536 22.77 16.53 -18.93
C ARG A 536 22.11 16.68 -20.31
N GLY A 537 21.13 17.56 -20.44
CA GLY A 537 20.50 17.86 -21.71
C GLY A 537 21.49 18.33 -22.77
N ARG A 538 22.40 19.26 -22.40
CA ARG A 538 23.46 19.74 -23.31
C ARG A 538 24.47 18.64 -23.66
N GLU A 539 24.86 17.81 -22.72
CA GLU A 539 25.78 16.69 -22.99
C GLU A 539 25.10 15.63 -23.89
N ILE A 540 23.81 15.34 -23.68
CA ILE A 540 23.05 14.45 -24.56
C ILE A 540 22.92 15.05 -25.97
N GLU A 541 22.64 16.34 -26.11
CA GLU A 541 22.59 17.01 -27.42
C GLU A 541 23.95 16.97 -28.15
N ARG A 542 25.07 16.98 -27.44
CA ARG A 542 26.41 16.80 -28.00
C ARG A 542 26.68 15.39 -28.51
N LEU A 543 25.95 14.39 -27.98
CA LEU A 543 26.06 12.99 -28.42
C LEU A 543 25.14 12.66 -29.60
N LYS A 544 24.34 13.64 -30.06
CA LYS A 544 23.39 13.47 -31.12
C LYS A 544 23.94 13.97 -32.46
N ILE A 545 23.82 13.12 -33.45
CA ILE A 545 24.03 13.47 -34.87
C ILE A 545 22.66 13.48 -35.52
N ARG A 546 22.21 14.64 -35.96
CA ARG A 546 20.97 14.74 -36.73
C ARG A 546 21.27 14.61 -38.24
N VAL A 547 20.43 13.87 -38.93
CA VAL A 547 20.55 13.63 -40.34
C VAL A 547 19.25 13.99 -41.04
N LYS A 548 19.37 14.60 -42.22
CA LYS A 548 18.24 14.87 -43.10
C LYS A 548 18.40 14.03 -44.37
N TYR A 549 17.37 13.30 -44.74
CA TYR A 549 17.36 12.50 -45.94
C TYR A 549 15.97 12.55 -46.63
N GLY A 550 15.93 13.08 -47.85
CA GLY A 550 14.67 13.43 -48.51
C GLY A 550 13.87 14.46 -47.71
N SER A 551 12.64 14.15 -47.35
CA SER A 551 11.77 14.99 -46.50
C SER A 551 11.78 14.58 -45.02
N LYS A 552 12.60 13.60 -44.63
CA LYS A 552 12.62 13.01 -43.28
C LYS A 552 13.85 13.44 -42.51
N PHE A 553 13.71 13.43 -41.17
CA PHE A 553 14.81 13.66 -40.26
C PHE A 553 15.07 12.40 -39.42
N GLY A 554 16.33 11.99 -39.35
CA GLY A 554 16.79 10.93 -38.47
C GLY A 554 17.69 11.49 -37.35
N GLU A 555 17.88 10.72 -36.32
CA GLU A 555 18.77 11.07 -35.20
C GLU A 555 19.61 9.85 -34.81
N VAL A 556 20.89 10.05 -34.62
CA VAL A 556 21.82 9.02 -34.09
C VAL A 556 22.37 9.49 -32.77
N ILE A 557 22.18 8.69 -31.73
CA ILE A 557 22.60 9.01 -30.35
C ILE A 557 23.74 8.06 -29.99
N LEU A 558 24.91 8.62 -29.70
CA LEU A 558 26.12 7.87 -29.37
C LEU A 558 26.22 7.68 -27.85
N LEU A 559 26.03 6.47 -27.36
CA LEU A 559 26.06 6.15 -25.92
C LEU A 559 27.22 5.19 -25.60
N GLY A 560 28.42 5.76 -25.38
CA GLY A 560 29.61 4.99 -25.06
C GLY A 560 30.03 4.04 -26.19
N SER A 561 29.79 2.76 -26.05
CA SER A 561 30.11 1.72 -27.06
C SER A 561 28.94 1.36 -28.00
N GLU A 562 27.79 1.99 -27.84
CA GLU A 562 26.59 1.73 -28.63
C GLU A 562 26.05 3.00 -29.25
N ALA A 563 25.51 2.89 -30.46
CA ALA A 563 24.80 3.95 -31.16
C ALA A 563 23.33 3.53 -31.33
N PHE A 564 22.42 4.42 -30.97
CA PHE A 564 20.98 4.25 -31.21
C PHE A 564 20.56 5.15 -32.35
N ILE A 565 19.90 4.59 -33.34
CA ILE A 565 19.53 5.24 -34.59
C ILE A 565 18.01 5.30 -34.65
N VAL A 566 17.46 6.50 -34.66
CA VAL A 566 16.05 6.79 -34.92
C VAL A 566 15.92 7.15 -36.38
N HIS A 567 15.25 6.30 -37.15
CA HIS A 567 15.19 6.48 -38.61
C HIS A 567 14.31 7.66 -39.01
N ASP A 568 13.22 7.92 -38.29
CA ASP A 568 12.33 9.06 -38.56
C ASP A 568 11.85 9.66 -37.22
N ILE A 569 12.24 10.92 -36.95
CA ILE A 569 11.92 11.60 -35.71
C ILE A 569 10.45 12.02 -35.67
N ASP A 570 9.86 12.32 -36.83
CA ASP A 570 8.52 12.89 -36.95
C ASP A 570 7.42 11.81 -36.97
N ASN A 571 7.80 10.53 -37.09
CA ASN A 571 6.85 9.42 -37.05
C ASN A 571 6.42 9.09 -35.60
N GLU A 572 5.11 8.87 -35.36
CA GLU A 572 4.60 8.45 -34.05
C GLU A 572 5.17 7.07 -33.65
N ASP A 573 5.21 6.12 -34.57
CA ASP A 573 5.87 4.81 -34.41
C ASP A 573 7.35 4.93 -34.81
N LYS A 574 8.21 5.26 -33.84
CA LYS A 574 9.64 5.44 -34.09
C LYS A 574 10.32 4.12 -34.36
N GLU A 575 10.69 3.92 -35.62
CA GLU A 575 11.56 2.82 -36.01
C GLU A 575 12.97 3.09 -35.53
N MET A 576 13.48 2.20 -34.66
CA MET A 576 14.77 2.34 -34.00
C MET A 576 15.66 1.14 -34.27
N SER A 577 16.94 1.43 -34.45
CA SER A 577 18.00 0.43 -34.55
C SER A 577 19.12 0.78 -33.60
N LYS A 578 19.88 -0.23 -33.17
CA LYS A 578 21.12 -0.05 -32.41
C LYS A 578 22.28 -0.69 -33.15
N ALA A 579 23.46 -0.12 -32.97
CA ALA A 579 24.71 -0.68 -33.48
C ALA A 579 25.82 -0.52 -32.45
N LYS A 580 26.79 -1.44 -32.45
CA LYS A 580 27.99 -1.29 -31.64
C LYS A 580 28.95 -0.31 -32.35
N ILE A 581 29.55 0.58 -31.57
CA ILE A 581 30.60 1.47 -32.09
C ILE A 581 31.94 0.72 -31.98
N ASN A 582 32.61 0.51 -33.10
CA ASN A 582 33.91 -0.13 -33.17
C ASN A 582 35.04 0.83 -32.76
N ASP A 583 36.24 0.32 -32.48
CA ASP A 583 37.39 1.12 -32.07
C ASP A 583 37.85 2.13 -33.13
N ASP A 584 37.59 1.86 -34.40
CA ASP A 584 37.85 2.77 -35.54
C ASP A 584 36.79 3.88 -35.69
N GLY A 585 35.68 3.78 -34.92
CA GLY A 585 34.53 4.69 -34.94
C GLY A 585 33.45 4.32 -35.94
N SER A 586 33.57 3.20 -36.66
CA SER A 586 32.53 2.67 -37.52
C SER A 586 31.36 2.06 -36.74
N LEU A 587 30.20 1.99 -37.35
CA LEU A 587 29.03 1.32 -36.79
C LEU A 587 29.02 -0.16 -37.18
N GLY A 588 28.82 -1.01 -36.23
CA GLY A 588 28.66 -2.46 -36.45
C GLY A 588 27.32 -2.82 -37.08
N VAL A 589 26.96 -4.07 -37.00
CA VAL A 589 25.69 -4.58 -37.55
C VAL A 589 24.52 -3.91 -36.89
N LEU A 590 23.53 -3.47 -37.69
CA LEU A 590 22.29 -2.88 -37.18
C LEU A 590 21.37 -3.96 -36.63
N GLU A 591 20.96 -3.80 -35.42
CA GLU A 591 19.96 -4.62 -34.73
C GLU A 591 18.72 -3.77 -34.46
N LYS A 592 17.54 -4.38 -34.51
CA LYS A 592 16.30 -3.70 -34.15
C LYS A 592 16.32 -3.36 -32.66
N SER A 593 15.94 -2.15 -32.29
CA SER A 593 15.92 -1.67 -30.92
C SER A 593 14.63 -0.93 -30.58
N SER A 594 14.44 -0.57 -29.32
CA SER A 594 13.29 0.15 -28.83
C SER A 594 13.68 1.38 -28.02
N LEU A 595 12.73 2.30 -27.83
CA LEU A 595 12.90 3.48 -26.97
C LEU A 595 13.28 3.08 -25.56
N GLU A 596 12.70 2.00 -25.03
CA GLU A 596 12.98 1.50 -23.68
C GLU A 596 14.43 1.01 -23.52
N GLU A 597 14.99 0.37 -24.54
CA GLU A 597 16.40 -0.06 -24.53
C GLU A 597 17.34 1.14 -24.53
N MET A 598 17.05 2.15 -25.35
CA MET A 598 17.80 3.40 -25.37
C MET A 598 17.72 4.13 -24.03
N GLU A 599 16.54 4.25 -23.44
CA GLU A 599 16.36 4.87 -22.11
C GLU A 599 17.13 4.12 -21.03
N LYS A 600 17.13 2.78 -21.07
CA LYS A 600 17.93 1.94 -20.14
C LYS A 600 19.42 2.15 -20.34
N ALA A 601 19.89 2.28 -21.58
CA ALA A 601 21.29 2.57 -21.87
C ALA A 601 21.69 3.97 -21.38
N LEU A 602 20.82 4.95 -21.61
CA LEU A 602 21.00 6.33 -21.15
C LEU A 602 21.01 6.44 -19.61
N ALA A 603 20.14 5.68 -18.94
CA ALA A 603 20.07 5.64 -17.47
C ALA A 603 21.30 4.99 -16.82
N LYS A 604 21.97 4.07 -17.50
CA LYS A 604 23.21 3.42 -17.05
C LYS A 604 24.44 4.32 -17.16
N MET A 605 24.37 5.38 -17.98
CA MET A 605 25.49 6.32 -18.14
C MET A 605 25.51 7.33 -16.99
N GLU A 606 26.39 7.13 -16.04
CA GLU A 606 26.61 8.08 -14.94
C GLU A 606 27.21 9.42 -15.42
N ASN A 607 28.11 9.37 -16.41
CA ASN A 607 28.68 10.56 -17.08
C ASN A 607 28.81 10.29 -18.58
N PRO A 608 28.23 11.13 -19.45
CA PRO A 608 28.47 11.02 -20.88
C PRO A 608 29.95 11.32 -21.19
N GLN A 609 30.69 10.27 -21.50
CA GLN A 609 32.07 10.43 -21.95
C GLN A 609 32.08 11.15 -23.31
N ARG A 610 33.06 12.05 -23.50
CA ARG A 610 33.26 12.72 -24.81
C ARG A 610 33.54 11.64 -25.85
N THR A 611 32.57 11.35 -26.68
CA THR A 611 32.75 10.42 -27.79
C THR A 611 33.37 11.19 -28.96
N SER A 612 34.56 10.78 -29.38
CA SER A 612 35.18 11.36 -30.58
C SER A 612 34.49 10.80 -31.81
N ILE A 613 33.83 11.65 -32.56
CA ILE A 613 33.25 11.29 -33.87
C ILE A 613 34.42 11.11 -34.83
N LYS A 614 34.61 9.90 -35.37
CA LYS A 614 35.64 9.56 -36.33
C LYS A 614 35.03 9.46 -37.73
N GLU A 615 35.87 9.65 -38.76
CA GLU A 615 35.43 9.70 -40.15
C GLU A 615 34.58 8.52 -40.63
N PRO A 616 34.86 7.24 -40.26
CA PRO A 616 34.08 6.09 -40.72
C PRO A 616 32.59 6.16 -40.43
N ILE A 617 32.18 6.79 -39.33
CA ILE A 617 30.76 6.90 -38.98
C ILE A 617 29.94 7.63 -40.05
N PHE A 618 30.54 8.60 -40.74
CA PHE A 618 29.86 9.36 -41.78
C PHE A 618 29.58 8.52 -43.05
N GLU A 619 30.42 7.53 -43.33
CA GLU A 619 30.20 6.56 -44.39
C GLU A 619 29.07 5.60 -44.01
N ASP A 620 29.06 5.15 -42.78
CA ASP A 620 27.98 4.28 -42.25
C ASP A 620 26.64 5.02 -42.26
N LEU A 621 26.60 6.29 -41.88
CA LEU A 621 25.38 7.09 -41.95
C LEU A 621 24.88 7.25 -43.39
N ARG A 622 25.78 7.38 -44.37
CA ARG A 622 25.40 7.38 -45.82
C ARG A 622 24.87 6.03 -46.29
N ASN A 623 25.37 4.95 -45.74
CA ASN A 623 24.89 3.61 -46.04
C ASN A 623 23.50 3.35 -45.42
N ILE A 624 23.26 3.87 -44.24
CA ILE A 624 21.99 3.70 -43.50
C ILE A 624 20.89 4.57 -44.06
N PHE A 625 21.16 5.85 -44.26
CA PHE A 625 20.15 6.86 -44.67
C PHE A 625 20.17 7.20 -46.15
N GLY A 626 21.13 6.67 -46.91
CA GLY A 626 21.28 6.91 -48.34
C GLY A 626 22.36 7.94 -48.69
N LYS A 627 22.88 7.86 -49.91
CA LYS A 627 24.01 8.71 -50.40
C LYS A 627 23.72 10.21 -50.39
N GLY A 628 22.47 10.63 -50.33
CA GLY A 628 22.04 12.03 -50.33
C GLY A 628 21.77 12.57 -48.89
N VAL A 629 22.23 11.89 -47.86
CA VAL A 629 22.03 12.33 -46.45
C VAL A 629 22.82 13.61 -46.19
N GLU A 630 22.14 14.60 -45.60
CA GLU A 630 22.73 15.82 -45.06
C GLU A 630 22.92 15.63 -43.53
N ILE A 631 24.15 15.82 -43.06
CA ILE A 631 24.45 15.69 -41.62
C ILE A 631 24.36 17.08 -41.02
N LEU A 632 23.45 17.22 -40.02
CA LEU A 632 23.21 18.48 -39.33
C LEU A 632 24.03 18.48 -38.03
N MET A 633 25.04 19.33 -37.93
CA MET A 633 25.79 19.55 -36.72
C MET A 633 25.27 20.81 -36.03
N ASN A 634 24.81 20.68 -34.80
CA ASN A 634 24.54 21.83 -33.96
C ASN A 634 25.86 22.30 -33.35
N TYR A 635 26.29 23.52 -33.67
CA TYR A 635 27.42 24.20 -32.99
C TYR A 635 27.01 24.76 -31.64
#